data_66de327d479fbf26ce3c3d63a91c6c77
#
_entry.id   66de327d479fbf26ce3c3d63a91c6c77
#
_cell.length_a   1.000
_cell.length_b   1.000
_cell.length_c   1.000
_cell.angle_alpha   90.00
_cell.angle_beta   90.00
_cell.angle_gamma   90.00
#
_symmetry.space_group_name_H-M   'P 1'
#
loop_
_entity.id
_entity.type
_entity.pdbx_description
1 polymer ?
#
loop_
_entity_poly.entity_id
_entity_poly.type
_entity_poly.pdbx_seq_one_letter_code
_entity_poly.pdbx_strand_id
1 'polypeptide(L)'
;HRERTSIFDSSTAADVRYLLVLVLQTCVLSGITFLNYFHDTCPALMDHVSSLLLLGIYVGFCLAYFLLKWLLYMFLGWTFFDKNKTNIWLESYSALIYYVGFALFPFVLFLVYFDLSLTNLVIIGSIILIFTKILMFYKWIKLFFHQFSGLFLLILYFCALEIVPCLLLYQGMIQMNNILLIKF
;
A
#
# COMPACT_ATOMS: atom_id res chain seq x y z
N HIS A 1 0.91 36.57 12.06
CA HIS A 1 0.21 35.25 12.19
C HIS A 1 -0.75 34.93 11.04
N ARG A 2 -0.91 35.83 10.06
CA ARG A 2 -1.89 35.69 8.95
C ARG A 2 -1.29 35.26 7.62
N GLU A 3 0.03 35.21 7.49
CA GLU A 3 0.71 34.86 6.21
C GLU A 3 0.99 33.36 6.02
N ARG A 4 0.87 32.54 7.08
CA ARG A 4 1.10 31.08 6.97
C ARG A 4 -0.05 30.30 6.35
N THR A 5 -1.25 30.85 6.30
CA THR A 5 -2.44 30.16 5.78
C THR A 5 -2.59 30.27 4.26
N SER A 6 -1.99 31.27 3.61
CA SER A 6 -2.14 31.46 2.15
C SER A 6 -1.20 30.59 1.30
N ILE A 7 -0.11 30.10 1.87
CA ILE A 7 0.85 29.22 1.16
C ILE A 7 0.32 27.78 1.04
N PHE A 8 -0.55 27.36 1.95
CA PHE A 8 -1.15 26.03 1.93
C PHE A 8 -2.32 25.87 0.97
N ASP A 9 -3.00 26.94 0.60
CA ASP A 9 -4.22 26.89 -0.23
C ASP A 9 -3.95 26.81 -1.75
N SER A 10 -2.74 27.17 -2.20
CA SER A 10 -2.39 27.16 -3.64
C SER A 10 -1.72 25.88 -4.12
N SER A 11 -1.32 24.98 -3.23
CA SER A 11 -0.58 23.75 -3.56
C SER A 11 -1.47 22.55 -3.93
N THR A 12 -2.75 22.56 -3.58
CA THR A 12 -3.63 21.39 -3.53
C THR A 12 -3.78 20.63 -4.86
N ALA A 13 -3.86 21.31 -5.99
CA ALA A 13 -4.11 20.63 -7.28
C ALA A 13 -2.84 20.01 -7.89
N ALA A 14 -1.68 20.63 -7.71
CA ALA A 14 -0.41 20.09 -8.17
C ALA A 14 0.01 18.88 -7.30
N ASP A 15 -0.19 18.97 -5.99
CA ASP A 15 0.15 17.92 -5.05
C ASP A 15 -0.66 16.65 -5.28
N VAL A 16 -1.96 16.76 -5.62
CA VAL A 16 -2.82 15.61 -5.95
C VAL A 16 -2.33 14.87 -7.21
N ARG A 17 -1.85 15.58 -8.22
CA ARG A 17 -1.31 14.96 -9.44
C ARG A 17 -0.05 14.15 -9.14
N TYR A 18 0.90 14.74 -8.40
CA TYR A 18 2.12 14.03 -7.98
C TYR A 18 1.80 12.81 -7.13
N LEU A 19 0.81 12.93 -6.24
CA LEU A 19 0.33 11.83 -5.41
C LEU A 19 -0.20 10.68 -6.27
N LEU A 20 -1.05 10.96 -7.25
CA LEU A 20 -1.60 9.95 -8.14
C LEU A 20 -0.50 9.21 -8.92
N VAL A 21 0.47 9.94 -9.47
CA VAL A 21 1.59 9.33 -10.21
C VAL A 21 2.42 8.42 -9.31
N LEU A 22 2.72 8.85 -8.07
CA LEU A 22 3.51 8.07 -7.13
C LEU A 22 2.77 6.83 -6.61
N VAL A 23 1.47 6.94 -6.37
CA VAL A 23 0.63 5.77 -6.02
C VAL A 23 0.61 4.78 -7.17
N LEU A 24 0.44 5.25 -8.40
CA LEU A 24 0.41 4.41 -9.58
C LEU A 24 1.78 3.72 -9.81
N GLN A 25 2.88 4.45 -9.64
CA GLN A 25 4.23 3.88 -9.67
C GLN A 25 4.41 2.79 -8.60
N THR A 26 3.97 3.03 -7.37
CA THR A 26 4.04 2.05 -6.28
C THR A 26 3.21 0.80 -6.59
N CYS A 27 2.03 0.96 -7.21
CA CYS A 27 1.19 -0.16 -7.64
C CYS A 27 1.87 -0.99 -8.73
N VAL A 28 2.51 -0.34 -9.72
CA VAL A 28 3.24 -1.04 -10.79
C VAL A 28 4.42 -1.83 -10.22
N LEU A 29 5.23 -1.21 -9.36
CA LEU A 29 6.35 -1.87 -8.71
C LEU A 29 5.90 -3.06 -7.84
N SER A 30 4.82 -2.91 -7.08
CA SER A 30 4.22 -4.01 -6.32
C SER A 30 3.68 -5.10 -7.24
N GLY A 31 3.05 -4.75 -8.36
CA GLY A 31 2.56 -5.68 -9.37
C GLY A 31 3.68 -6.54 -9.97
N ILE A 32 4.83 -5.93 -10.29
CA ILE A 32 6.01 -6.66 -10.77
C ILE A 32 6.53 -7.63 -9.71
N THR A 33 6.57 -7.21 -8.44
CA THR A 33 6.99 -8.08 -7.33
C THR A 33 6.07 -9.29 -7.19
N PHE A 34 4.74 -9.09 -7.26
CA PHE A 34 3.77 -10.19 -7.22
C PHE A 34 3.85 -11.09 -8.44
N LEU A 35 4.05 -10.53 -9.63
CA LEU A 35 4.21 -11.29 -10.85
C LEU A 35 5.42 -12.24 -10.73
N ASN A 36 6.54 -11.76 -10.23
CA ASN A 36 7.74 -12.57 -10.05
C ASN A 36 7.53 -13.64 -8.96
N TYR A 37 6.87 -13.30 -7.87
CA TYR A 37 6.51 -14.26 -6.82
C TYR A 37 5.63 -15.41 -7.36
N PHE A 38 4.60 -15.10 -8.14
CA PHE A 38 3.69 -16.10 -8.69
C PHE A 38 4.28 -16.84 -9.90
N HIS A 39 5.23 -16.25 -10.62
CA HIS A 39 6.01 -16.94 -11.63
C HIS A 39 6.72 -18.17 -11.04
N ASP A 40 7.37 -18.02 -9.91
CA ASP A 40 8.09 -19.10 -9.25
C ASP A 40 7.18 -20.09 -8.52
N THR A 41 6.04 -19.60 -8.00
CA THR A 41 5.12 -20.42 -7.20
C THR A 41 4.11 -21.18 -8.04
N CYS A 42 3.68 -20.61 -9.18
CA CYS A 42 2.66 -21.18 -10.07
C CYS A 42 3.09 -21.06 -11.55
N PRO A 43 4.11 -21.81 -12.01
CA PRO A 43 4.62 -21.70 -13.39
C PRO A 43 3.55 -22.02 -14.45
N ALA A 44 2.64 -22.94 -14.16
CA ALA A 44 1.55 -23.31 -15.07
C ALA A 44 0.64 -22.13 -15.48
N LEU A 45 0.55 -21.10 -14.65
CA LEU A 45 -0.22 -19.89 -14.95
C LEU A 45 0.41 -19.06 -16.09
N MET A 46 1.75 -19.09 -16.17
CA MET A 46 2.50 -18.34 -17.20
C MET A 46 2.41 -18.96 -18.57
N ASP A 47 2.18 -20.28 -18.65
CA ASP A 47 2.04 -21.00 -19.92
C ASP A 47 0.69 -20.71 -20.59
N HIS A 48 -0.33 -20.41 -19.78
CA HIS A 48 -1.71 -20.22 -20.27
C HIS A 48 -2.11 -18.75 -20.43
N VAL A 49 -1.52 -17.84 -19.64
CA VAL A 49 -1.93 -16.42 -19.60
C VAL A 49 -0.74 -15.52 -19.89
N SER A 50 -0.94 -14.51 -20.76
CA SER A 50 0.14 -13.56 -21.07
C SER A 50 0.60 -12.81 -19.82
N SER A 51 1.92 -12.71 -19.62
CA SER A 51 2.54 -12.03 -18.48
C SER A 51 2.08 -10.56 -18.33
N LEU A 52 1.79 -9.90 -19.45
CA LEU A 52 1.31 -8.52 -19.44
C LEU A 52 -0.12 -8.40 -18.87
N LEU A 53 -0.99 -9.36 -19.17
CA LEU A 53 -2.35 -9.41 -18.64
C LEU A 53 -2.32 -9.68 -17.13
N LEU A 54 -1.47 -10.62 -16.69
CA LEU A 54 -1.27 -10.90 -15.26
C LEU A 54 -0.75 -9.67 -14.52
N LEU A 55 0.23 -8.97 -15.09
CA LEU A 55 0.73 -7.71 -14.52
C LEU A 55 -0.39 -6.70 -14.35
N GLY A 56 -1.24 -6.52 -15.38
CA GLY A 56 -2.38 -5.61 -15.31
C GLY A 56 -3.36 -5.98 -14.19
N ILE A 57 -3.64 -7.26 -13.99
CA ILE A 57 -4.50 -7.77 -12.93
C ILE A 57 -3.87 -7.46 -11.55
N TYR A 58 -2.59 -7.75 -11.34
CA TYR A 58 -1.93 -7.51 -10.06
C TYR A 58 -1.83 -6.02 -9.72
N VAL A 59 -1.54 -5.18 -10.72
CA VAL A 59 -1.58 -3.71 -10.56
C VAL A 59 -2.99 -3.25 -10.18
N GLY A 60 -4.03 -3.80 -10.80
CA GLY A 60 -5.43 -3.52 -10.47
C GLY A 60 -5.78 -3.89 -9.02
N PHE A 61 -5.34 -5.05 -8.54
CA PHE A 61 -5.51 -5.46 -7.15
C PHE A 61 -4.79 -4.53 -6.18
N CYS A 62 -3.57 -4.08 -6.50
CA CYS A 62 -2.84 -3.11 -5.69
C CYS A 62 -3.56 -1.76 -5.65
N LEU A 63 -4.08 -1.27 -6.77
CA LEU A 63 -4.88 -0.04 -6.81
C LEU A 63 -6.14 -0.16 -5.95
N ALA A 64 -6.88 -1.27 -6.10
CA ALA A 64 -8.07 -1.54 -5.29
C ALA A 64 -7.74 -1.57 -3.78
N TYR A 65 -6.60 -2.14 -3.40
CA TYR A 65 -6.12 -2.16 -2.02
C TYR A 65 -5.84 -0.76 -1.47
N PHE A 66 -5.14 0.10 -2.23
CA PHE A 66 -4.87 1.47 -1.79
C PHE A 66 -6.14 2.30 -1.70
N LEU A 67 -7.06 2.16 -2.65
CA LEU A 67 -8.38 2.82 -2.61
C LEU A 67 -9.21 2.37 -1.42
N LEU A 68 -9.27 1.07 -1.16
CA LEU A 68 -9.98 0.51 0.00
C LEU A 68 -9.42 1.07 1.31
N LYS A 69 -8.10 1.09 1.45
CA LYS A 69 -7.44 1.68 2.62
C LYS A 69 -7.76 3.17 2.79
N TRP A 70 -7.67 3.92 1.71
CA TRP A 70 -7.98 5.34 1.73
C TRP A 70 -9.42 5.61 2.17
N LEU A 71 -10.38 4.82 1.65
CA LEU A 71 -11.79 4.89 2.06
C LEU A 71 -11.98 4.53 3.54
N LEU A 72 -11.33 3.47 4.02
CA LEU A 72 -11.41 3.04 5.41
C LEU A 72 -10.86 4.12 6.36
N TYR A 73 -9.74 4.75 6.03
CA TYR A 73 -9.19 5.84 6.84
C TYR A 73 -10.06 7.10 6.81
N MET A 74 -10.66 7.42 5.68
CA MET A 74 -11.61 8.52 5.57
C MET A 74 -12.84 8.26 6.44
N PHE A 75 -13.39 7.05 6.38
CA PHE A 75 -14.55 6.64 7.19
C PHE A 75 -14.26 6.72 8.69
N LEU A 76 -13.12 6.23 9.13
CA LEU A 76 -12.69 6.32 10.52
C LEU A 76 -12.47 7.76 10.96
N GLY A 77 -11.83 8.55 10.11
CA GLY A 77 -11.60 9.96 10.38
C GLY A 77 -12.91 10.71 10.60
N TRP A 78 -13.90 10.43 9.76
CA TRP A 78 -15.23 11.05 9.88
C TRP A 78 -15.98 10.61 11.15
N THR A 79 -15.81 9.35 11.58
CA THR A 79 -16.54 8.78 12.72
C THR A 79 -15.94 9.14 14.07
N PHE A 80 -14.61 9.21 14.18
CA PHE A 80 -13.92 9.28 15.48
C PHE A 80 -13.08 10.54 15.68
N PHE A 81 -12.78 11.30 14.63
CA PHE A 81 -11.85 12.40 14.70
C PHE A 81 -12.36 13.72 14.11
N ASP A 82 -11.77 14.83 14.58
CA ASP A 82 -11.96 16.14 13.96
C ASP A 82 -11.36 16.19 12.55
N LYS A 83 -11.96 16.95 11.65
CA LYS A 83 -11.52 17.13 10.27
C LYS A 83 -10.03 17.49 10.14
N ASN A 84 -9.52 18.33 11.04
CA ASN A 84 -8.10 18.72 11.00
C ASN A 84 -7.16 17.56 11.28
N LYS A 85 -7.46 16.70 12.24
CA LYS A 85 -6.65 15.50 12.55
C LYS A 85 -6.72 14.48 11.45
N THR A 86 -7.88 14.30 10.84
CA THR A 86 -8.09 13.40 9.71
C THR A 86 -7.26 13.84 8.50
N ASN A 87 -7.23 15.13 8.17
CA ASN A 87 -6.43 15.66 7.06
C ASN A 87 -4.92 15.45 7.30
N ILE A 88 -4.42 15.76 8.49
CA ILE A 88 -3.01 15.53 8.84
C ILE A 88 -2.66 14.03 8.74
N TRP A 89 -3.60 13.14 9.11
CA TRP A 89 -3.42 11.70 8.97
C TRP A 89 -3.34 11.26 7.51
N LEU A 90 -4.26 11.71 6.66
CA LEU A 90 -4.28 11.40 5.23
C LEU A 90 -3.02 11.90 4.52
N GLU A 91 -2.53 13.11 4.84
CA GLU A 91 -1.25 13.62 4.35
C GLU A 91 -0.08 12.74 4.80
N SER A 92 -0.08 12.31 6.07
CA SER A 92 0.95 11.42 6.60
C SER A 92 0.93 10.04 5.95
N TYR A 93 -0.26 9.51 5.67
CA TYR A 93 -0.43 8.25 4.94
C TYR A 93 0.09 8.36 3.50
N SER A 94 -0.25 9.43 2.81
CA SER A 94 0.25 9.71 1.46
C SER A 94 1.77 9.80 1.43
N ALA A 95 2.38 10.52 2.38
CA ALA A 95 3.83 10.60 2.50
C ALA A 95 4.49 9.22 2.72
N LEU A 96 3.85 8.33 3.48
CA LEU A 96 4.36 6.96 3.68
C LEU A 96 4.33 6.13 2.39
N ILE A 97 3.29 6.27 1.58
CA ILE A 97 3.22 5.61 0.27
C ILE A 97 4.41 6.04 -0.61
N TYR A 98 4.82 7.30 -0.56
CA TYR A 98 6.00 7.79 -1.29
C TYR A 98 7.29 7.10 -0.85
N TYR A 99 7.50 6.99 0.46
CA TYR A 99 8.69 6.30 0.99
C TYR A 99 8.71 4.81 0.61
N VAL A 100 7.54 4.16 0.62
CA VAL A 100 7.42 2.77 0.17
C VAL A 100 7.71 2.63 -1.31
N GLY A 101 7.15 3.48 -2.16
CA GLY A 101 7.42 3.48 -3.60
C GLY A 101 8.89 3.72 -3.90
N PHE A 102 9.53 4.63 -3.17
CA PHE A 102 10.96 4.90 -3.31
C PHE A 102 11.82 3.72 -2.85
N ALA A 103 11.46 3.04 -1.78
CA ALA A 103 12.15 1.84 -1.30
C ALA A 103 11.94 0.62 -2.20
N LEU A 104 10.74 0.48 -2.79
CA LEU A 104 10.44 -0.59 -3.74
C LEU A 104 11.20 -0.45 -5.06
N PHE A 105 11.53 0.76 -5.48
CA PHE A 105 12.19 0.98 -6.77
C PHE A 105 13.55 0.24 -6.88
N PRO A 106 14.55 0.47 -5.99
CA PRO A 106 15.79 -0.29 -6.05
C PRO A 106 15.58 -1.80 -5.81
N PHE A 107 14.62 -2.17 -4.97
CA PHE A 107 14.30 -3.57 -4.73
C PHE A 107 13.82 -4.29 -5.99
N VAL A 108 12.92 -3.69 -6.75
CA VAL A 108 12.42 -4.25 -8.02
C VAL A 108 13.53 -4.27 -9.09
N LEU A 109 14.41 -3.27 -9.12
CA LEU A 109 15.58 -3.33 -10.01
C LEU A 109 16.47 -4.52 -9.68
N PHE A 110 16.79 -4.74 -8.40
CA PHE A 110 17.56 -5.92 -7.99
C PHE A 110 16.86 -7.23 -8.37
N LEU A 111 15.55 -7.29 -8.19
CA LEU A 111 14.75 -8.46 -8.51
C LEU A 111 14.77 -8.80 -9.99
N VAL A 112 14.64 -7.81 -10.86
CA VAL A 112 14.59 -8.02 -12.32
C VAL A 112 15.97 -8.32 -12.92
N TYR A 113 17.05 -7.68 -12.39
CA TYR A 113 18.39 -7.84 -12.97
C TYR A 113 19.19 -9.01 -12.39
N PHE A 114 18.92 -9.45 -11.17
CA PHE A 114 19.73 -10.46 -10.47
C PHE A 114 19.02 -11.79 -10.28
N ASP A 115 17.82 -12.00 -10.86
CA ASP A 115 17.01 -13.24 -10.73
C ASP A 115 17.02 -13.76 -9.27
N LEU A 116 16.57 -12.92 -8.35
CA LEU A 116 16.57 -13.25 -6.92
C LEU A 116 15.76 -14.51 -6.66
N SER A 117 16.33 -15.45 -5.93
CA SER A 117 15.60 -16.63 -5.48
C SER A 117 14.35 -16.23 -4.67
N LEU A 118 13.29 -17.02 -4.81
CA LEU A 118 11.99 -16.79 -4.15
C LEU A 118 12.15 -16.52 -2.64
N THR A 119 13.05 -17.21 -1.98
CA THR A 119 13.34 -17.03 -0.56
C THR A 119 13.85 -15.61 -0.26
N ASN A 120 14.80 -15.10 -1.04
CA ASN A 120 15.35 -13.76 -0.85
C ASN A 120 14.31 -12.68 -1.16
N LEU A 121 13.50 -12.89 -2.19
CA LEU A 121 12.39 -12.00 -2.54
C LEU A 121 11.40 -11.86 -1.38
N VAL A 122 10.97 -12.99 -0.79
CA VAL A 122 10.03 -12.99 0.34
C VAL A 122 10.64 -12.33 1.57
N ILE A 123 11.92 -12.59 1.87
CA ILE A 123 12.61 -12.01 3.03
C ILE A 123 12.70 -10.48 2.88
N ILE A 124 13.23 -9.99 1.76
CA ILE A 124 13.44 -8.54 1.55
C ILE A 124 12.09 -7.83 1.47
N GLY A 125 11.12 -8.38 0.74
CA GLY A 125 9.77 -7.84 0.66
C GLY A 125 9.09 -7.76 2.03
N SER A 126 9.23 -8.79 2.86
CA SER A 126 8.70 -8.81 4.22
C SER A 126 9.34 -7.75 5.12
N ILE A 127 10.66 -7.55 5.01
CA ILE A 127 11.38 -6.51 5.75
C ILE A 127 10.85 -5.12 5.38
N ILE A 128 10.67 -4.82 4.10
CA ILE A 128 10.13 -3.54 3.62
C ILE A 128 8.71 -3.33 4.16
N LEU A 129 7.86 -4.35 4.10
CA LEU A 129 6.49 -4.29 4.62
C LEU A 129 6.46 -4.05 6.13
N ILE A 130 7.22 -4.80 6.91
CA ILE A 130 7.28 -4.67 8.37
C ILE A 130 7.79 -3.27 8.75
N PHE A 131 8.85 -2.79 8.10
CA PHE A 131 9.39 -1.46 8.35
C PHE A 131 8.37 -0.36 8.05
N THR A 132 7.64 -0.48 6.96
CA THR A 132 6.54 0.44 6.61
C THR A 132 5.45 0.45 7.67
N LYS A 133 5.07 -0.72 8.19
CA LYS A 133 4.07 -0.84 9.26
C LYS A 133 4.52 -0.21 10.56
N ILE A 134 5.80 -0.38 10.93
CA ILE A 134 6.39 0.25 12.12
C ILE A 134 6.38 1.78 11.99
N LEU A 135 6.79 2.32 10.83
CA LEU A 135 6.77 3.77 10.60
C LEU A 135 5.35 4.35 10.66
N MET A 136 4.39 3.62 10.11
CA MET A 136 2.99 4.01 10.14
C MET A 136 2.46 4.03 11.57
N PHE A 137 2.75 3.01 12.34
CA PHE A 137 2.38 2.90 13.75
C PHE A 137 3.02 4.00 14.61
N TYR A 138 4.30 4.30 14.38
CA TYR A 138 5.01 5.38 15.07
C TYR A 138 4.37 6.76 14.80
N LYS A 139 4.10 7.09 13.54
CA LYS A 139 3.43 8.36 13.19
C LYS A 139 2.05 8.45 13.81
N TRP A 140 1.34 7.34 13.84
CA TRP A 140 0.02 7.26 14.40
C TRP A 140 0.01 7.52 15.91
N ILE A 141 0.89 6.87 16.67
CA ILE A 141 1.06 7.15 18.11
C ILE A 141 1.36 8.63 18.33
N LYS A 142 2.30 9.19 17.56
CA LYS A 142 2.69 10.61 17.71
C LYS A 142 1.53 11.59 17.48
N LEU A 143 0.61 11.26 16.57
CA LEU A 143 -0.54 12.12 16.23
C LEU A 143 -1.66 12.04 17.28
N PHE A 144 -1.87 10.86 17.88
CA PHE A 144 -3.02 10.58 18.73
C PHE A 144 -2.71 10.42 20.22
N PHE A 145 -1.45 10.53 20.63
CA PHE A 145 -0.98 10.27 22.01
C PHE A 145 -1.58 11.19 23.11
N HIS A 146 -2.46 12.12 22.77
CA HIS A 146 -2.99 13.11 23.75
C HIS A 146 -4.26 12.66 24.50
N GLN A 147 -4.83 11.48 24.21
CA GLN A 147 -6.05 10.97 24.86
C GLN A 147 -5.89 9.50 25.26
N PHE A 148 -5.47 9.27 26.50
CA PHE A 148 -5.14 7.94 27.03
C PHE A 148 -6.31 6.93 27.08
N SER A 149 -7.57 7.37 27.28
CA SER A 149 -8.69 6.47 27.55
C SER A 149 -9.22 5.69 26.33
N GLY A 150 -8.98 6.18 25.10
CA GLY A 150 -9.43 5.52 23.87
C GLY A 150 -8.30 4.84 23.09
N LEU A 151 -7.06 5.00 23.55
CA LEU A 151 -5.87 4.66 22.79
C LEU A 151 -5.74 3.15 22.55
N PHE A 152 -6.07 2.33 23.53
CA PHE A 152 -5.99 0.86 23.40
C PHE A 152 -7.01 0.32 22.39
N LEU A 153 -8.25 0.77 22.46
CA LEU A 153 -9.33 0.36 21.56
C LEU A 153 -9.04 0.82 20.14
N LEU A 154 -8.47 1.99 20.00
CA LEU A 154 -8.09 2.60 18.74
C LEU A 154 -6.89 1.88 18.10
N ILE A 155 -5.87 1.45 18.90
CA ILE A 155 -4.75 0.61 18.42
C ILE A 155 -5.27 -0.72 17.88
N LEU A 156 -6.17 -1.36 18.60
CA LEU A 156 -6.74 -2.66 18.20
C LEU A 156 -7.53 -2.54 16.90
N TYR A 157 -8.28 -1.45 16.74
CA TYR A 157 -9.03 -1.15 15.52
C TYR A 157 -8.10 -0.88 14.32
N PHE A 158 -7.00 -0.16 14.55
CA PHE A 158 -6.00 0.11 13.50
C PHE A 158 -5.22 -1.14 13.08
N CYS A 159 -4.85 -2.00 14.03
CA CYS A 159 -4.24 -3.29 13.70
C CYS A 159 -5.16 -4.12 12.81
N ALA A 160 -6.46 -4.17 13.11
CA ALA A 160 -7.44 -4.86 12.28
C ALA A 160 -7.50 -4.25 10.87
N LEU A 161 -7.56 -2.93 10.74
CA LEU A 161 -7.57 -2.21 9.46
C LEU A 161 -6.30 -2.36 8.63
N GLU A 162 -5.17 -2.63 9.28
CA GLU A 162 -3.92 -2.90 8.58
C GLU A 162 -3.79 -4.35 8.13
N ILE A 163 -4.25 -5.30 8.94
CA ILE A 163 -4.09 -6.74 8.67
C ILE A 163 -5.18 -7.24 7.71
N VAL A 164 -6.44 -6.88 7.95
CA VAL A 164 -7.57 -7.39 7.14
C VAL A 164 -7.45 -7.06 5.65
N PRO A 165 -7.16 -5.82 5.22
CA PRO A 165 -6.99 -5.53 3.80
C PRO A 165 -5.80 -6.26 3.16
N CYS A 166 -4.70 -6.48 3.91
CA CYS A 166 -3.57 -7.27 3.41
C CYS A 166 -3.95 -8.73 3.17
N LEU A 167 -4.70 -9.33 4.10
CA LEU A 167 -5.19 -10.71 3.95
C LEU A 167 -6.18 -10.83 2.78
N LEU A 168 -7.08 -9.86 2.63
CA LEU A 168 -8.02 -9.82 1.52
C LEU A 168 -7.31 -9.71 0.17
N LEU A 169 -6.28 -8.87 0.09
CA LEU A 169 -5.46 -8.74 -1.13
C LEU A 169 -4.78 -10.08 -1.47
N TYR A 170 -4.13 -10.71 -0.50
CA TYR A 170 -3.44 -11.97 -0.71
C TYR A 170 -4.41 -13.10 -1.11
N GLN A 171 -5.51 -13.26 -0.39
CA GLN A 171 -6.54 -14.26 -0.73
C GLN A 171 -7.19 -13.97 -2.08
N GLY A 172 -7.46 -12.71 -2.39
CA GLY A 172 -8.02 -12.31 -3.67
C GLY A 172 -7.11 -12.67 -4.84
N MET A 173 -5.80 -12.46 -4.70
CA MET A 173 -4.82 -12.86 -5.73
C MET A 173 -4.77 -14.37 -5.92
N ILE A 174 -4.76 -15.15 -4.84
CA ILE A 174 -4.77 -16.63 -4.92
C ILE A 174 -6.04 -17.12 -5.62
N GLN A 175 -7.21 -16.62 -5.22
CA GLN A 175 -8.48 -17.00 -5.83
C GLN A 175 -8.51 -16.64 -7.32
N MET A 176 -8.02 -15.46 -7.68
CA MET A 176 -7.95 -15.03 -9.07
C MET A 176 -7.05 -15.94 -9.89
N ASN A 177 -5.88 -16.31 -9.39
CA ASN A 177 -4.97 -17.24 -10.03
C ASN A 177 -5.61 -18.63 -10.23
N ASN A 178 -6.33 -19.14 -9.23
CA ASN A 178 -7.06 -20.40 -9.34
C ASN A 178 -8.16 -20.34 -10.40
N ILE A 179 -8.91 -19.23 -10.46
CA ILE A 179 -9.96 -19.05 -11.49
C ILE A 179 -9.34 -18.98 -12.90
N LEU A 180 -8.19 -18.32 -13.05
CA LEU A 180 -7.49 -18.25 -14.33
C LEU A 180 -6.99 -19.63 -14.78
N LEU A 181 -6.43 -20.43 -13.85
CA LEU A 181 -5.98 -21.80 -14.14
C LEU A 181 -7.13 -22.75 -14.55
N ILE A 182 -8.34 -22.52 -14.05
CA ILE A 182 -9.51 -23.34 -14.41
C ILE A 182 -10.10 -22.91 -15.75
N LYS A 183 -9.98 -21.64 -16.09
CA LYS A 183 -10.65 -21.07 -17.26
C LYS A 183 -9.83 -21.16 -18.55
N PHE A 184 -8.52 -21.26 -18.42
CA PHE A 184 -7.56 -21.40 -19.53
C PHE A 184 -6.81 -22.70 -19.41
#